data_8105146e94c9950a0b1b41dda970e387
#
_entry.id   8105146e94c9950a0b1b41dda970e387
#
_cell.length_a   1.000
_cell.length_b   1.000
_cell.length_c   1.000
_cell.angle_alpha   90.00
_cell.angle_beta   90.00
_cell.angle_gamma   90.00
#
_symmetry.space_group_name_H-M   'P 1'
#
loop_
_entity.id
_entity.type
_entity.pdbx_description
1 polymer ?
#
loop_
_entity_poly.entity_id
_entity_poly.type
_entity_poly.pdbx_seq_one_letter_code
_entity_poly.pdbx_strand_id
1 'polypeptide(L)'
;KIKAHFTDPLKRPKGIVFIAETYVGYIDSLVEENMGKQFKFLSPYFGFLAAYIFGSFLIGVSGLPSPLTFYWIPFMLALVTFLMINITSLYYNKWKYFKQFVFPSPIVGIFSLFAPLLSLSLRLFANALAGWIMLYLVYSLLENLSAMIFGGLPFFIAPFITPILHMYFDLFSGFIQTTVFVLLSMLFISNEVPDAEDLEQKVAVVAKD
;
A
#
# COMPACT_ATOMS: atom_id res chain seq x y z
N LYS A 1 24.14 -16.54 -5.00
CA LYS A 1 24.91 -15.38 -4.47
C LYS A 1 24.40 -14.96 -3.07
N ILE A 2 23.09 -14.93 -2.81
CA ILE A 2 22.51 -14.58 -1.50
C ILE A 2 22.92 -15.62 -0.44
N LYS A 3 22.81 -16.94 -0.71
CA LYS A 3 23.26 -17.98 0.22
C LYS A 3 24.76 -17.89 0.58
N ALA A 4 25.62 -17.49 -0.37
CA ALA A 4 27.04 -17.35 -0.11
C ALA A 4 27.42 -16.14 0.77
N HIS A 5 26.53 -15.17 0.91
CA HIS A 5 26.75 -14.01 1.76
C HIS A 5 26.44 -14.32 3.24
N PHE A 6 25.42 -15.14 3.50
CA PHE A 6 25.08 -15.57 4.87
C PHE A 6 26.11 -16.50 5.52
N THR A 7 27.07 -17.01 4.74
CA THR A 7 28.15 -17.86 5.27
C THR A 7 29.31 -17.06 5.88
N ASP A 8 29.37 -15.74 5.62
CA ASP A 8 30.49 -14.89 6.08
C ASP A 8 29.96 -13.51 6.56
N PRO A 9 29.58 -13.40 7.86
CA PRO A 9 28.89 -12.21 8.41
C PRO A 9 29.74 -10.92 8.40
N LEU A 10 31.05 -11.03 8.11
CA LEU A 10 31.98 -9.90 8.03
C LEU A 10 32.07 -9.27 6.64
N LYS A 11 31.48 -9.91 5.62
CA LYS A 11 31.53 -9.42 4.24
C LYS A 11 30.44 -8.35 4.00
N ARG A 12 30.85 -7.11 3.73
CA ARG A 12 29.90 -6.05 3.37
C ARG A 12 29.08 -6.44 2.13
N PRO A 13 27.74 -6.30 2.19
CA PRO A 13 26.87 -6.61 1.05
C PRO A 13 27.24 -5.73 -0.15
N LYS A 14 27.24 -6.31 -1.36
CA LYS A 14 27.56 -5.60 -2.60
C LYS A 14 26.47 -5.80 -3.64
N GLY A 15 26.16 -4.76 -4.41
CA GLY A 15 25.21 -4.83 -5.52
C GLY A 15 23.77 -5.12 -5.07
N ILE A 16 23.12 -6.10 -5.70
CA ILE A 16 21.70 -6.44 -5.47
C ILE A 16 21.44 -6.84 -4.01
N VAL A 17 22.40 -7.50 -3.34
CA VAL A 17 22.24 -7.89 -1.93
C VAL A 17 22.16 -6.66 -1.03
N PHE A 18 22.95 -5.63 -1.30
CA PHE A 18 22.91 -4.36 -0.56
C PHE A 18 21.54 -3.67 -0.71
N ILE A 19 21.00 -3.63 -1.95
CA ILE A 19 19.69 -3.02 -2.21
C ILE A 19 18.59 -3.79 -1.46
N ALA A 20 18.61 -5.13 -1.52
CA ALA A 20 17.63 -5.96 -0.83
C ALA A 20 17.70 -5.80 0.69
N GLU A 21 18.90 -5.75 1.26
CA GLU A 21 19.11 -5.58 2.70
C GLU A 21 18.68 -4.19 3.18
N THR A 22 18.99 -3.15 2.41
CA THR A 22 18.53 -1.77 2.68
C THR A 22 17.01 -1.68 2.62
N TYR A 23 16.38 -2.31 1.62
CA TYR A 23 14.92 -2.33 1.49
C TYR A 23 14.24 -3.04 2.66
N VAL A 24 14.72 -4.24 3.01
CA VAL A 24 14.17 -5.00 4.14
C VAL A 24 14.37 -4.23 5.46
N GLY A 25 15.56 -3.66 5.68
CA GLY A 25 15.84 -2.84 6.85
C GLY A 25 14.95 -1.61 6.96
N TYR A 26 14.65 -0.97 5.83
CA TYR A 26 13.72 0.16 5.78
C TYR A 26 12.28 -0.25 6.14
N ILE A 27 11.80 -1.36 5.60
CA ILE A 27 10.47 -1.89 5.95
C ILE A 27 10.41 -2.32 7.42
N ASP A 28 11.45 -2.95 7.94
CA ASP A 28 11.53 -3.35 9.34
C ASP A 28 11.44 -2.14 10.27
N SER A 29 12.15 -1.04 9.97
CA SER A 29 12.07 0.20 10.75
C SER A 29 10.70 0.85 10.65
N LEU A 30 10.08 0.88 9.47
CA LEU A 30 8.71 1.40 9.30
C LEU A 30 7.69 0.63 10.14
N VAL A 31 7.79 -0.71 10.17
CA VAL A 31 6.89 -1.54 11.00
C VAL A 31 7.14 -1.30 12.47
N GLU A 32 8.41 -1.22 12.89
CA GLU A 32 8.76 -0.98 14.29
C GLU A 32 8.30 0.40 14.78
N GLU A 33 8.41 1.44 13.95
CA GLU A 33 7.98 2.80 14.27
C GLU A 33 6.44 2.96 14.34
N ASN A 34 5.70 2.31 13.43
CA ASN A 34 4.25 2.51 13.31
C ASN A 34 3.41 1.48 14.08
N MET A 35 3.94 0.29 14.31
CA MET A 35 3.18 -0.81 14.94
C MET A 35 3.84 -1.35 16.22
N GLY A 36 5.12 -1.02 16.46
CA GLY A 36 5.90 -1.54 17.56
C GLY A 36 6.63 -2.86 17.27
N LYS A 37 7.60 -3.19 18.14
CA LYS A 37 8.51 -4.35 17.98
C LYS A 37 7.79 -5.70 17.90
N GLN A 38 6.64 -5.81 18.53
CA GLN A 38 5.83 -7.03 18.57
C GLN A 38 5.31 -7.45 17.17
N PHE A 39 5.17 -6.50 16.24
CA PHE A 39 4.65 -6.75 14.89
C PHE A 39 5.74 -6.97 13.82
N LYS A 40 7.00 -7.08 14.22
CA LYS A 40 8.11 -7.29 13.28
C LYS A 40 7.94 -8.52 12.39
N PHE A 41 7.16 -9.52 12.82
CA PHE A 41 6.83 -10.69 12.01
C PHE A 41 5.98 -10.35 10.77
N LEU A 42 5.33 -9.18 10.72
CA LEU A 42 4.56 -8.69 9.56
C LEU A 42 5.41 -7.91 8.54
N SER A 43 6.67 -7.59 8.84
CA SER A 43 7.56 -6.88 7.92
C SER A 43 7.65 -7.53 6.53
N PRO A 44 7.76 -8.87 6.38
CA PRO A 44 7.79 -9.50 5.06
C PRO A 44 6.51 -9.28 4.26
N TYR A 45 5.35 -9.25 4.93
CA TYR A 45 4.05 -8.97 4.29
C TYR A 45 4.01 -7.55 3.74
N PHE A 46 4.36 -6.55 4.55
CA PHE A 46 4.37 -5.15 4.11
C PHE A 46 5.43 -4.88 3.05
N GLY A 47 6.58 -5.54 3.14
CA GLY A 47 7.61 -5.48 2.11
C GLY A 47 7.13 -6.03 0.78
N PHE A 48 6.50 -7.20 0.77
CA PHE A 48 5.91 -7.76 -0.45
C PHE A 48 4.80 -6.87 -1.01
N LEU A 49 3.92 -6.36 -0.14
CA LEU A 49 2.82 -5.47 -0.50
C LEU A 49 3.32 -4.18 -1.17
N ALA A 50 4.32 -3.52 -0.57
CA ALA A 50 4.95 -2.33 -1.14
C ALA A 50 5.60 -2.60 -2.50
N ALA A 51 6.39 -3.68 -2.60
CA ALA A 51 7.05 -4.06 -3.84
C ALA A 51 6.05 -4.40 -4.96
N TYR A 52 4.94 -5.09 -4.63
CA TYR A 52 3.90 -5.44 -5.59
C TYR A 52 3.16 -4.21 -6.12
N ILE A 53 2.70 -3.31 -5.22
CA ILE A 53 1.96 -2.10 -5.59
C ILE A 53 2.85 -1.19 -6.42
N PHE A 54 4.06 -0.88 -5.94
CA PHE A 54 5.01 -0.03 -6.66
C PHE A 54 5.43 -0.63 -8.01
N GLY A 55 5.74 -1.93 -8.04
CA GLY A 55 6.04 -2.65 -9.28
C GLY A 55 4.90 -2.62 -10.29
N SER A 56 3.66 -2.69 -9.83
CA SER A 56 2.46 -2.57 -10.68
C SER A 56 2.33 -1.19 -11.32
N PHE A 57 2.70 -0.12 -10.61
CA PHE A 57 2.76 1.24 -11.18
C PHE A 57 3.91 1.38 -12.17
N LEU A 58 5.07 0.76 -11.91
CA LEU A 58 6.21 0.78 -12.83
C LEU A 58 5.90 0.15 -14.19
N ILE A 59 4.99 -0.81 -14.26
CA ILE A 59 4.50 -1.36 -15.54
C ILE A 59 3.84 -0.25 -16.38
N GLY A 60 3.15 0.71 -15.75
CA GLY A 60 2.57 1.87 -16.42
C GLY A 60 3.59 2.71 -17.20
N VAL A 61 4.81 2.86 -16.67
CA VAL A 61 5.90 3.59 -17.35
C VAL A 61 6.25 3.00 -18.72
N SER A 62 5.99 1.71 -18.94
CA SER A 62 6.17 1.06 -20.25
C SER A 62 5.04 1.34 -21.24
N GLY A 63 4.02 2.12 -20.88
CA GLY A 63 2.84 2.42 -21.69
C GLY A 63 1.75 1.35 -21.61
N LEU A 64 1.93 0.32 -20.78
CA LEU A 64 0.91 -0.70 -20.55
C LEU A 64 -0.01 -0.28 -19.40
N PRO A 65 -1.30 -0.64 -19.41
CA PRO A 65 -2.18 -0.37 -18.28
C PRO A 65 -1.66 -1.11 -17.04
N SER A 66 -1.54 -0.38 -15.92
CA SER A 66 -1.18 -1.00 -14.65
C SER A 66 -2.21 -2.08 -14.26
N PRO A 67 -1.78 -3.22 -13.70
CA PRO A 67 -2.70 -4.23 -13.18
C PRO A 67 -3.71 -3.67 -12.17
N LEU A 68 -3.34 -2.59 -11.47
CA LEU A 68 -4.20 -1.92 -10.48
C LEU A 68 -5.41 -1.18 -11.08
N THR A 69 -5.46 -0.99 -12.40
CA THR A 69 -6.64 -0.45 -13.09
C THR A 69 -7.80 -1.45 -13.15
N PHE A 70 -7.54 -2.72 -12.88
CA PHE A 70 -8.58 -3.74 -12.73
C PHE A 70 -9.01 -3.83 -11.26
N TYR A 71 -10.22 -3.42 -10.95
CA TYR A 71 -10.72 -3.29 -9.56
C TYR A 71 -10.48 -4.52 -8.66
N TRP A 72 -10.52 -5.73 -9.22
CA TRP A 72 -10.32 -6.97 -8.46
C TRP A 72 -8.96 -7.05 -7.78
N ILE A 73 -7.91 -6.49 -8.36
CA ILE A 73 -6.56 -6.54 -7.79
C ILE A 73 -6.44 -5.64 -6.56
N PRO A 74 -6.76 -4.32 -6.62
CA PRO A 74 -6.84 -3.48 -5.44
C PRO A 74 -7.78 -4.01 -4.36
N PHE A 75 -8.93 -4.57 -4.76
CA PHE A 75 -9.89 -5.14 -3.83
C PHE A 75 -9.30 -6.34 -3.08
N MET A 76 -8.62 -7.27 -3.75
CA MET A 76 -8.00 -8.42 -3.10
C MET A 76 -6.86 -8.02 -2.15
N LEU A 77 -6.04 -7.03 -2.52
CA LEU A 77 -5.00 -6.50 -1.62
C LEU A 77 -5.61 -5.87 -0.36
N ALA A 78 -6.64 -5.07 -0.53
CA ALA A 78 -7.37 -4.48 0.59
C ALA A 78 -8.10 -5.53 1.43
N LEU A 79 -8.63 -6.60 0.81
CA LEU A 79 -9.29 -7.70 1.50
C LEU A 79 -8.34 -8.47 2.43
N VAL A 80 -7.12 -8.74 1.98
CA VAL A 80 -6.10 -9.39 2.82
C VAL A 80 -5.78 -8.51 4.03
N THR A 81 -5.56 -7.20 3.82
CA THR A 81 -5.34 -6.24 4.91
C THR A 81 -6.54 -6.19 5.86
N PHE A 82 -7.75 -6.15 5.32
CA PHE A 82 -9.00 -6.17 6.08
C PHE A 82 -9.13 -7.43 6.96
N LEU A 83 -8.81 -8.60 6.42
CA LEU A 83 -8.79 -9.84 7.20
C LEU A 83 -7.76 -9.77 8.34
N MET A 84 -6.59 -9.22 8.07
CA MET A 84 -5.56 -9.04 9.11
C MET A 84 -6.02 -8.08 10.22
N ILE A 85 -6.69 -6.97 9.88
CA ILE A 85 -7.29 -6.03 10.85
C ILE A 85 -8.27 -6.78 11.75
N ASN A 86 -9.21 -7.54 11.15
CA ASN A 86 -10.24 -8.25 11.89
C ASN A 86 -9.66 -9.40 12.76
N ILE A 87 -8.66 -10.14 12.26
CA ILE A 87 -7.98 -11.18 13.04
C ILE A 87 -7.25 -10.55 14.23
N THR A 88 -6.55 -9.45 14.05
CA THR A 88 -5.86 -8.73 15.13
C THR A 88 -6.87 -8.23 16.16
N SER A 89 -7.94 -7.60 15.73
CA SER A 89 -9.01 -7.12 16.60
C SER A 89 -9.67 -8.26 17.40
N LEU A 90 -9.97 -9.37 16.76
CA LEU A 90 -10.56 -10.54 17.42
C LEU A 90 -9.58 -11.15 18.44
N TYR A 91 -8.28 -11.18 18.15
CA TYR A 91 -7.26 -11.72 19.05
C TYR A 91 -7.10 -10.89 20.33
N TYR A 92 -7.06 -9.56 20.21
CA TYR A 92 -6.82 -8.65 21.33
C TYR A 92 -8.10 -8.25 22.07
N ASN A 93 -9.22 -7.99 21.34
CA ASN A 93 -10.45 -7.42 21.91
C ASN A 93 -11.54 -8.45 22.20
N LYS A 94 -11.46 -9.70 21.69
CA LYS A 94 -12.41 -10.81 21.96
C LYS A 94 -13.88 -10.35 21.94
N TRP A 95 -14.55 -10.43 23.11
CA TRP A 95 -15.96 -10.07 23.25
C TRP A 95 -16.27 -8.56 23.12
N LYS A 96 -15.31 -7.67 23.37
CA LYS A 96 -15.49 -6.23 23.15
C LYS A 96 -15.64 -5.89 21.67
N TYR A 97 -15.04 -6.68 20.78
CA TYR A 97 -15.18 -6.55 19.34
C TYR A 97 -16.64 -6.57 18.90
N PHE A 98 -17.44 -7.53 19.39
CA PHE A 98 -18.86 -7.61 19.06
C PHE A 98 -19.70 -6.47 19.66
N LYS A 99 -19.35 -5.99 20.86
CA LYS A 99 -20.07 -4.85 21.48
C LYS A 99 -19.86 -3.54 20.73
N GLN A 100 -18.71 -3.35 20.10
CA GLN A 100 -18.39 -2.19 19.29
C GLN A 100 -19.33 -2.03 18.08
N PHE A 101 -19.89 -3.13 17.57
CA PHE A 101 -20.83 -3.10 16.44
C PHE A 101 -22.29 -2.85 16.85
N VAL A 102 -22.62 -3.05 18.12
CA VAL A 102 -23.99 -2.93 18.63
C VAL A 102 -24.27 -1.52 19.18
N PHE A 103 -23.24 -0.83 19.68
CA PHE A 103 -23.38 0.48 20.30
C PHE A 103 -22.53 1.53 19.58
N PRO A 104 -23.03 2.73 19.17
CA PRO A 104 -24.36 3.31 19.45
C PRO A 104 -25.46 2.90 18.45
N SER A 105 -25.11 2.36 17.27
CA SER A 105 -26.07 1.93 16.26
C SER A 105 -25.47 0.79 15.42
N PRO A 106 -26.19 -0.32 15.19
CA PRO A 106 -25.68 -1.46 14.42
C PRO A 106 -25.34 -1.08 12.96
N ILE A 107 -26.03 -0.10 12.38
CA ILE A 107 -25.77 0.37 11.02
C ILE A 107 -24.39 1.06 10.95
N VAL A 108 -24.08 1.94 11.88
CA VAL A 108 -22.80 2.64 11.96
C VAL A 108 -21.65 1.65 12.23
N GLY A 109 -21.88 0.65 13.09
CA GLY A 109 -20.90 -0.41 13.37
C GLY A 109 -20.53 -1.22 12.13
N ILE A 110 -21.51 -1.63 11.32
CA ILE A 110 -21.25 -2.37 10.07
C ILE A 110 -20.49 -1.49 9.08
N PHE A 111 -20.87 -0.23 8.90
CA PHE A 111 -20.14 0.70 8.02
C PHE A 111 -18.69 0.91 8.48
N SER A 112 -18.47 1.09 9.78
CA SER A 112 -17.14 1.24 10.35
C SER A 112 -16.26 0.00 10.12
N LEU A 113 -16.85 -1.20 10.17
CA LEU A 113 -16.15 -2.45 9.89
C LEU A 113 -15.62 -2.50 8.46
N PHE A 114 -16.46 -2.16 7.47
CA PHE A 114 -16.08 -2.25 6.06
C PHE A 114 -15.34 -1.00 5.53
N ALA A 115 -15.32 0.09 6.31
CA ALA A 115 -14.67 1.35 5.92
C ALA A 115 -13.20 1.19 5.51
N PRO A 116 -12.33 0.46 6.23
CA PRO A 116 -10.95 0.24 5.82
C PRO A 116 -10.84 -0.48 4.48
N LEU A 117 -11.66 -1.51 4.24
CA LEU A 117 -11.70 -2.27 2.99
C LEU A 117 -12.03 -1.37 1.80
N LEU A 118 -13.13 -0.61 1.90
CA LEU A 118 -13.56 0.29 0.84
C LEU A 118 -12.56 1.44 0.62
N SER A 119 -12.07 2.05 1.71
CA SER A 119 -11.12 3.16 1.63
C SER A 119 -9.82 2.75 0.94
N LEU A 120 -9.22 1.62 1.31
CA LEU A 120 -7.97 1.15 0.74
C LEU A 120 -8.13 0.70 -0.72
N SER A 121 -9.18 -0.09 -1.01
CA SER A 121 -9.40 -0.63 -2.36
C SER A 121 -9.75 0.46 -3.37
N LEU A 122 -10.70 1.35 -3.03
CA LEU A 122 -11.12 2.42 -3.93
C LEU A 122 -10.01 3.45 -4.16
N ARG A 123 -9.22 3.78 -3.15
CA ARG A 123 -8.11 4.72 -3.27
C ARG A 123 -7.05 4.20 -4.24
N LEU A 124 -6.65 2.93 -4.10
CA LEU A 124 -5.65 2.31 -4.97
C LEU A 124 -6.16 2.19 -6.41
N PHE A 125 -7.39 1.74 -6.59
CA PHE A 125 -8.06 1.63 -7.87
C PHE A 125 -8.24 2.99 -8.55
N ALA A 126 -8.83 3.96 -7.84
CA ALA A 126 -9.15 5.27 -8.40
C ALA A 126 -7.89 6.03 -8.85
N ASN A 127 -6.79 5.94 -8.07
CA ASN A 127 -5.53 6.57 -8.44
C ASN A 127 -4.92 5.95 -9.71
N ALA A 128 -4.89 4.61 -9.81
CA ALA A 128 -4.38 3.92 -10.99
C ALA A 128 -5.25 4.18 -12.23
N LEU A 129 -6.57 4.14 -12.06
CA LEU A 129 -7.53 4.39 -13.15
C LEU A 129 -7.48 5.85 -13.63
N ALA A 130 -7.44 6.81 -12.69
CA ALA A 130 -7.35 8.23 -13.03
C ALA A 130 -6.07 8.55 -13.79
N GLY A 131 -4.91 8.01 -13.35
CA GLY A 131 -3.64 8.16 -14.06
C GLY A 131 -3.72 7.62 -15.49
N TRP A 132 -4.26 6.43 -15.68
CA TRP A 132 -4.41 5.84 -16.99
C TRP A 132 -5.34 6.64 -17.91
N ILE A 133 -6.50 7.08 -17.41
CA ILE A 133 -7.46 7.91 -18.18
C ILE A 133 -6.83 9.25 -18.56
N MET A 134 -6.15 9.91 -17.63
CA MET A 134 -5.50 11.20 -17.88
C MET A 134 -4.41 11.08 -18.96
N LEU A 135 -3.58 10.06 -18.89
CA LEU A 135 -2.57 9.79 -19.92
C LEU A 135 -3.23 9.55 -21.29
N TYR A 136 -4.28 8.73 -21.35
CA TYR A 136 -5.02 8.48 -22.58
C TYR A 136 -5.60 9.76 -23.21
N LEU A 137 -6.21 10.63 -22.40
CA LEU A 137 -6.77 11.90 -22.86
C LEU A 137 -5.67 12.84 -23.37
N VAL A 138 -4.53 12.92 -22.66
CA VAL A 138 -3.41 13.76 -23.07
C VAL A 138 -2.79 13.23 -24.38
N TYR A 139 -2.66 11.92 -24.53
CA TYR A 139 -2.22 11.33 -25.81
C TYR A 139 -3.12 11.72 -26.96
N SER A 140 -4.43 11.57 -26.80
CA SER A 140 -5.41 11.94 -27.82
C SER A 140 -5.33 13.44 -28.16
N LEU A 141 -5.16 14.29 -27.17
CA LEU A 141 -4.98 15.73 -27.36
C LEU A 141 -3.69 16.06 -28.13
N LEU A 142 -2.57 15.47 -27.73
CA LEU A 142 -1.27 15.69 -28.37
C LEU A 142 -1.24 15.18 -29.83
N GLU A 143 -1.90 14.06 -30.09
CA GLU A 143 -2.06 13.51 -31.43
C GLU A 143 -2.82 14.45 -32.33
N ASN A 144 -3.98 14.95 -31.89
CA ASN A 144 -4.79 15.91 -32.66
C ASN A 144 -4.05 17.24 -32.85
N LEU A 145 -3.39 17.76 -31.82
CA LEU A 145 -2.62 19.00 -31.90
C LEU A 145 -1.43 18.87 -32.86
N SER A 146 -0.71 17.76 -32.81
CA SER A 146 0.39 17.47 -33.71
C SER A 146 -0.07 17.38 -35.16
N ALA A 147 -1.18 16.69 -35.45
CA ALA A 147 -1.75 16.59 -36.78
C ALA A 147 -2.18 17.96 -37.36
N MET A 148 -2.71 18.83 -36.48
CA MET A 148 -3.13 20.19 -36.87
C MET A 148 -1.94 21.11 -37.22
N ILE A 149 -0.85 21.02 -36.44
CA ILE A 149 0.34 21.92 -36.63
C ILE A 149 1.24 21.39 -37.72
N PHE A 150 1.48 20.12 -37.84
CA PHE A 150 2.46 19.51 -38.73
C PHE A 150 1.83 18.80 -39.96
N GLY A 151 0.63 19.22 -40.39
CA GLY A 151 0.05 18.80 -41.64
C GLY A 151 -0.23 17.30 -41.78
N GLY A 152 -0.65 16.65 -40.69
CA GLY A 152 -1.03 15.22 -40.69
C GLY A 152 0.00 14.28 -40.05
N LEU A 153 1.03 14.77 -39.39
CA LEU A 153 1.96 13.95 -38.60
C LEU A 153 1.51 13.87 -37.13
N PRO A 154 0.78 12.81 -36.73
CA PRO A 154 0.14 12.77 -35.39
C PRO A 154 1.12 12.59 -34.22
N PHE A 155 2.32 12.02 -34.45
CA PHE A 155 3.22 11.61 -33.38
C PHE A 155 4.43 12.53 -33.14
N PHE A 156 4.43 13.76 -33.62
CA PHE A 156 5.62 14.60 -33.55
C PHE A 156 5.83 15.20 -32.15
N ILE A 157 4.79 15.63 -31.45
CA ILE A 157 4.84 16.29 -30.14
C ILE A 157 4.85 15.28 -28.99
N ALA A 158 4.10 14.18 -29.12
CA ALA A 158 3.90 13.20 -28.07
C ALA A 158 5.21 12.65 -27.44
N PRO A 159 6.25 12.24 -28.20
CA PRO A 159 7.46 11.66 -27.64
C PRO A 159 8.23 12.57 -26.66
N PHE A 160 8.07 13.89 -26.76
CA PHE A 160 8.74 14.84 -25.89
C PHE A 160 8.01 15.06 -24.55
N ILE A 161 6.68 15.03 -24.57
CA ILE A 161 5.84 15.32 -23.39
C ILE A 161 5.53 14.06 -22.62
N THR A 162 5.30 12.96 -23.31
CA THR A 162 4.90 11.67 -22.74
C THR A 162 5.80 11.14 -21.62
N PRO A 163 7.15 11.13 -21.73
CA PRO A 163 7.99 10.61 -20.67
C PRO A 163 7.85 11.39 -19.35
N ILE A 164 7.65 12.70 -19.44
CA ILE A 164 7.45 13.56 -18.27
C ILE A 164 6.12 13.22 -17.57
N LEU A 165 5.07 12.98 -18.36
CA LEU A 165 3.76 12.59 -17.83
C LEU A 165 3.80 11.22 -17.15
N HIS A 166 4.46 10.24 -17.75
CA HIS A 166 4.64 8.92 -17.13
C HIS A 166 5.45 9.00 -15.86
N MET A 167 6.51 9.82 -15.82
CA MET A 167 7.28 10.03 -14.60
C MET A 167 6.42 10.60 -13.48
N TYR A 168 5.49 11.48 -13.78
CA TYR A 168 4.58 12.06 -12.80
C TYR A 168 3.47 11.09 -12.39
N PHE A 169 2.70 10.54 -13.34
CA PHE A 169 1.52 9.74 -13.03
C PHE A 169 1.85 8.31 -12.57
N ASP A 170 2.84 7.68 -13.18
CA ASP A 170 3.17 6.29 -12.87
C ASP A 170 4.22 6.18 -11.77
N LEU A 171 5.31 6.96 -11.86
CA LEU A 171 6.40 6.85 -10.89
C LEU A 171 6.10 7.61 -9.60
N PHE A 172 5.86 8.93 -9.69
CA PHE A 172 5.70 9.77 -8.49
C PHE A 172 4.38 9.48 -7.76
N SER A 173 3.26 9.47 -8.48
CA SER A 173 1.95 9.15 -7.90
C SER A 173 1.90 7.70 -7.40
N GLY A 174 2.51 6.76 -8.12
CA GLY A 174 2.64 5.37 -7.71
C GLY A 174 3.45 5.20 -6.43
N PHE A 175 4.55 5.94 -6.27
CA PHE A 175 5.33 5.94 -5.04
C PHE A 175 4.54 6.45 -3.83
N ILE A 176 3.87 7.60 -3.98
CA ILE A 176 3.02 8.16 -2.92
C ILE A 176 1.91 7.18 -2.55
N GLN A 177 1.23 6.63 -3.55
CA GLN A 177 0.11 5.71 -3.32
C GLN A 177 0.55 4.43 -2.61
N THR A 178 1.70 3.87 -2.99
CA THR A 178 2.29 2.70 -2.32
C THR A 178 2.56 3.00 -0.84
N THR A 179 3.21 4.13 -0.58
CA THR A 179 3.54 4.56 0.79
C THR A 179 2.27 4.77 1.61
N VAL A 180 1.29 5.48 1.08
CA VAL A 180 0.01 5.75 1.78
C VAL A 180 -0.75 4.45 2.05
N PHE A 181 -0.80 3.52 1.09
CA PHE A 181 -1.49 2.24 1.28
C PHE A 181 -0.85 1.42 2.40
N VAL A 182 0.48 1.30 2.39
CA VAL A 182 1.23 0.54 3.40
C VAL A 182 1.10 1.17 4.79
N LEU A 183 1.30 2.48 4.91
CA LEU A 183 1.20 3.19 6.18
C LEU A 183 -0.22 3.11 6.76
N LEU A 184 -1.27 3.30 5.94
CA LEU A 184 -2.65 3.18 6.42
C LEU A 184 -2.98 1.74 6.82
N SER A 185 -2.47 0.74 6.09
CA SER A 185 -2.63 -0.66 6.47
C SER A 185 -1.99 -0.96 7.83
N MET A 186 -0.78 -0.45 8.08
CA MET A 186 -0.11 -0.55 9.38
C MET A 186 -0.91 0.14 10.48
N LEU A 187 -1.37 1.37 10.21
CA LEU A 187 -2.14 2.17 11.17
C LEU A 187 -3.46 1.49 11.55
N PHE A 188 -4.21 0.97 10.58
CA PHE A 188 -5.46 0.26 10.86
C PHE A 188 -5.25 -1.00 11.69
N ILE A 189 -4.19 -1.76 11.44
CA ILE A 189 -3.87 -2.95 12.25
C ILE A 189 -3.39 -2.54 13.65
N SER A 190 -2.57 -1.51 13.76
CA SER A 190 -2.04 -1.01 15.04
C SER A 190 -3.15 -0.48 15.95
N ASN A 191 -4.13 0.24 15.39
CA ASN A 191 -5.24 0.81 16.16
C ASN A 191 -6.16 -0.26 16.81
N GLU A 192 -6.10 -1.51 16.35
CA GLU A 192 -6.87 -2.62 16.96
C GLU A 192 -6.16 -3.22 18.19
N VAL A 193 -4.93 -2.81 18.45
CA VAL A 193 -4.17 -3.25 19.62
C VAL A 193 -4.42 -2.29 20.77
N PRO A 194 -4.83 -2.78 21.96
CA PRO A 194 -4.99 -1.93 23.14
C PRO A 194 -3.66 -1.30 23.53
N ASP A 195 -3.68 -0.03 23.94
CA ASP A 195 -2.52 0.66 24.46
C ASP A 195 -1.93 -0.04 25.69
N ALA A 196 -0.63 0.12 25.91
CA ALA A 196 0.07 -0.51 27.03
C ALA A 196 -0.57 -0.14 28.38
N GLU A 197 -1.10 1.09 28.51
CA GLU A 197 -1.82 1.57 29.71
C GLU A 197 -3.11 0.77 29.96
N ASP A 198 -3.87 0.41 28.90
CA ASP A 198 -5.07 -0.41 29.01
C ASP A 198 -4.76 -1.84 29.43
N LEU A 199 -3.59 -2.36 29.02
CA LEU A 199 -3.13 -3.71 29.44
C LEU A 199 -2.68 -3.72 30.90
N GLU A 200 -1.97 -2.69 31.36
CA GLU A 200 -1.56 -2.54 32.77
C GLU A 200 -2.77 -2.39 33.70
N GLN A 201 -3.78 -1.60 33.30
CA GLN A 201 -5.01 -1.48 34.07
C GLN A 201 -5.77 -2.81 34.16
N LYS A 202 -5.82 -3.59 33.08
CA LYS A 202 -6.46 -4.92 33.10
C LYS A 202 -5.72 -5.90 34.01
N VAL A 203 -4.39 -5.89 34.00
CA VAL A 203 -3.54 -6.72 34.88
C VAL A 203 -3.73 -6.31 36.35
N ALA A 204 -3.79 -4.99 36.61
CA ALA A 204 -4.00 -4.48 37.96
C ALA A 204 -5.39 -4.80 38.55
N VAL A 205 -6.41 -4.89 37.70
CA VAL A 205 -7.79 -5.31 38.11
C VAL A 205 -7.83 -6.81 38.42
N VAL A 206 -7.22 -7.64 37.57
CA VAL A 206 -7.19 -9.11 37.76
C VAL A 206 -6.32 -9.53 38.97
N ALA A 207 -5.34 -8.70 39.35
CA ALA A 207 -4.50 -8.97 40.53
C ALA A 207 -5.16 -8.56 41.86
N LYS A 208 -6.34 -7.90 41.82
CA LYS A 208 -7.10 -7.48 43.00
C LYS A 208 -8.28 -8.39 43.34
N ASP A 209 -8.64 -9.28 42.43
CA ASP A 209 -9.64 -10.36 42.64
C ASP A 209 -8.93 -11.68 42.98
#